data_9eab9f3595ecd67f40e98257004b6c87
#
_entry.id   9eab9f3595ecd67f40e98257004b6c87
#
_cell.length_a   1.000
_cell.length_b   1.000
_cell.length_c   1.000
_cell.angle_alpha   90.00
_cell.angle_beta   90.00
_cell.angle_gamma   90.00
#
_symmetry.space_group_name_H-M   'P 1'
#
loop_
_entity.id
_entity.type
_entity.pdbx_description
1 polymer ?
#
loop_
_entity_poly.entity_id
_entity_poly.type
_entity_poly.pdbx_seq_one_letter_code
_entity_poly.pdbx_strand_id
1 'polypeptide(L)'
;MDEKYIKFFEGYRQAYGVADMSTLKIDPESRKQKPIYRWNDEQLTDKIYKNHLEGTQSIGVQPCNENGQARFGVIDIDPNDYGDFDRKFFIDTLQTYNLPLIPVLSKSGGLHLYMFIDKFIDASLIKSFLSNLLPIFKLKPDTEIFPKQTQLTKDNETGQLNKGNFINLPYFKKTERVAINVDGTQFTFDQFIEVIENNTVSQEDLKIITDSIEKQDMEGVDEEFIEGPPCLAHLSKIMKDPKFDGKDRFMYNYHVFVKMKYPDDWQKKVKNAPVKYFIGEHANAWDDKMVAAKVRSWTKQF
;
A
#
# COMPACT_ATOMS: atom_id res chain seq x y z
N MET A 1 -5.50 -23.56 -17.25
CA MET A 1 -5.70 -22.49 -16.28
C MET A 1 -4.94 -22.73 -14.97
N ASP A 2 -5.05 -23.94 -14.38
CA ASP A 2 -4.36 -24.26 -13.11
C ASP A 2 -2.85 -24.06 -13.16
N GLU A 3 -2.18 -24.42 -14.26
CA GLU A 3 -0.73 -24.21 -14.42
C GLU A 3 -0.35 -22.73 -14.42
N LYS A 4 -1.18 -21.85 -15.00
CA LYS A 4 -0.98 -20.41 -14.96
C LYS A 4 -1.15 -19.88 -13.54
N TYR A 5 -2.19 -20.34 -12.82
CA TYR A 5 -2.40 -19.98 -11.43
C TYR A 5 -1.21 -20.36 -10.57
N ILE A 6 -0.73 -21.61 -10.69
CA ILE A 6 0.45 -22.11 -9.97
C ILE A 6 1.67 -21.24 -10.27
N LYS A 7 1.87 -20.90 -11.54
CA LYS A 7 2.96 -20.03 -11.96
C LYS A 7 2.86 -18.64 -11.33
N PHE A 8 1.69 -18.01 -11.30
CA PHE A 8 1.50 -16.67 -10.76
C PHE A 8 1.68 -16.60 -9.24
N PHE A 9 1.23 -17.63 -8.53
CA PHE A 9 1.33 -17.71 -7.07
C PHE A 9 2.55 -18.50 -6.59
N GLU A 10 3.56 -18.65 -7.43
CA GLU A 10 4.79 -19.30 -7.06
C GLU A 10 5.62 -18.44 -6.09
N GLY A 11 6.09 -19.07 -5.02
CA GLY A 11 6.93 -18.46 -3.98
C GLY A 11 7.79 -19.53 -3.30
N TYR A 12 7.86 -19.53 -1.96
CA TYR A 12 8.55 -20.55 -1.20
C TYR A 12 7.88 -21.90 -1.34
N ARG A 13 8.63 -22.92 -1.79
CA ARG A 13 8.10 -24.24 -2.12
C ARG A 13 8.37 -25.34 -1.09
N GLN A 14 9.24 -25.10 -0.09
CA GLN A 14 9.63 -26.14 0.87
C GLN A 14 8.61 -26.33 1.99
N ALA A 15 7.64 -25.42 2.11
CA ALA A 15 6.52 -25.49 3.05
C ALA A 15 5.38 -24.61 2.57
N TYR A 16 4.19 -24.76 3.16
CA TYR A 16 3.04 -23.94 2.86
C TYR A 16 2.17 -23.71 4.09
N GLY A 17 1.45 -22.61 4.12
CA GLY A 17 0.49 -22.30 5.18
C GLY A 17 -0.78 -23.12 5.06
N VAL A 18 -1.33 -23.55 6.19
CA VAL A 18 -2.63 -24.23 6.29
C VAL A 18 -3.47 -23.64 7.41
N ALA A 19 -4.79 -23.67 7.23
CA ALA A 19 -5.72 -23.37 8.29
C ALA A 19 -6.06 -24.67 9.04
N ASP A 20 -5.67 -24.78 10.29
CA ASP A 20 -6.01 -25.92 11.15
C ASP A 20 -7.44 -25.76 11.67
N MET A 21 -8.36 -26.45 11.03
CA MET A 21 -9.77 -26.45 11.42
C MET A 21 -10.09 -27.30 12.63
N SER A 22 -9.14 -28.14 13.08
CA SER A 22 -9.31 -28.97 14.29
C SER A 22 -9.10 -28.17 15.58
N THR A 23 -8.40 -27.03 15.49
CA THR A 23 -8.06 -26.19 16.63
C THR A 23 -8.58 -24.77 16.39
N LEU A 24 -9.86 -24.56 16.72
CA LEU A 24 -10.47 -23.24 16.64
C LEU A 24 -10.15 -22.42 17.90
N LYS A 25 -9.60 -21.22 17.74
CA LYS A 25 -9.51 -20.25 18.83
C LYS A 25 -10.65 -19.27 18.74
N ILE A 26 -11.19 -18.90 19.92
CA ILE A 26 -12.13 -17.79 20.01
C ILE A 26 -11.31 -16.51 19.96
N ASP A 27 -11.57 -15.71 18.94
CA ASP A 27 -11.01 -14.37 18.83
C ASP A 27 -11.55 -13.50 19.96
N PRO A 28 -10.69 -12.88 20.79
CA PRO A 28 -11.13 -12.15 21.98
C PRO A 28 -11.98 -10.92 21.66
N GLU A 29 -11.78 -10.29 20.52
CA GLU A 29 -12.48 -9.07 20.11
C GLU A 29 -13.79 -9.38 19.40
N SER A 30 -13.75 -10.21 18.36
CA SER A 30 -14.92 -10.55 17.55
C SER A 30 -15.77 -11.68 18.12
N ARG A 31 -15.28 -12.41 19.12
CA ARG A 31 -15.87 -13.64 19.71
C ARG A 31 -16.16 -14.73 18.67
N LYS A 32 -15.64 -14.62 17.46
CA LYS A 32 -15.78 -15.63 16.40
C LYS A 32 -14.71 -16.70 16.55
N GLN A 33 -15.07 -17.92 16.22
CA GLN A 33 -14.10 -19.00 16.11
C GLN A 33 -13.26 -18.82 14.85
N LYS A 34 -11.95 -18.69 15.03
CA LYS A 34 -10.98 -18.59 13.92
C LYS A 34 -10.07 -19.83 13.93
N PRO A 35 -9.73 -20.40 12.77
CA PRO A 35 -8.75 -21.48 12.68
C PRO A 35 -7.36 -20.94 13.07
N ILE A 36 -6.53 -21.82 13.64
CA ILE A 36 -5.12 -21.51 13.80
C ILE A 36 -4.41 -21.73 12.47
N TYR A 37 -3.68 -20.71 12.03
CA TYR A 37 -2.83 -20.82 10.85
C TYR A 37 -1.46 -21.34 11.25
N ARG A 38 -0.97 -22.36 10.55
CA ARG A 38 0.34 -22.96 10.81
C ARG A 38 1.03 -23.34 9.51
N TRP A 39 2.34 -23.53 9.57
CA TRP A 39 3.11 -24.12 8.50
C TRP A 39 2.90 -25.62 8.44
N ASN A 40 2.75 -26.13 7.22
CA ASN A 40 2.96 -27.52 6.87
C ASN A 40 4.35 -27.65 6.24
N ASP A 41 5.20 -28.48 6.81
CA ASP A 41 6.61 -28.66 6.42
C ASP A 41 6.80 -29.65 5.26
N GLU A 42 5.73 -29.94 4.54
CA GLU A 42 5.77 -30.69 3.29
C GLU A 42 6.00 -29.73 2.10
N GLN A 43 6.64 -30.25 1.06
CA GLN A 43 6.86 -29.50 -0.17
C GLN A 43 5.54 -29.10 -0.82
N LEU A 44 5.42 -27.82 -1.18
CA LEU A 44 4.28 -27.27 -1.90
C LEU A 44 4.34 -27.72 -3.37
N THR A 45 3.65 -28.79 -3.70
CA THR A 45 3.56 -29.37 -5.04
C THR A 45 2.39 -28.79 -5.82
N ASP A 46 2.39 -28.96 -7.14
CA ASP A 46 1.29 -28.55 -8.01
C ASP A 46 -0.03 -29.24 -7.65
N LYS A 47 0.04 -30.48 -7.12
CA LYS A 47 -1.13 -31.18 -6.60
C LYS A 47 -1.80 -30.45 -5.44
N ILE A 48 -1.00 -29.83 -4.57
CA ILE A 48 -1.53 -29.08 -3.41
C ILE A 48 -2.24 -27.81 -3.87
N TYR A 49 -1.72 -27.10 -4.88
CA TYR A 49 -2.45 -26.00 -5.51
C TYR A 49 -3.79 -26.46 -6.13
N LYS A 50 -3.81 -27.60 -6.82
CA LYS A 50 -5.05 -28.16 -7.37
C LYS A 50 -6.05 -28.50 -6.27
N ASN A 51 -5.61 -29.12 -5.18
CA ASN A 51 -6.44 -29.41 -4.03
C ASN A 51 -7.06 -28.12 -3.43
N HIS A 52 -6.32 -27.00 -3.46
CA HIS A 52 -6.84 -25.70 -3.04
C HIS A 52 -7.97 -25.23 -3.96
N LEU A 53 -7.75 -25.23 -5.27
CA LEU A 53 -8.76 -24.82 -6.25
C LEU A 53 -10.01 -25.70 -6.22
N GLU A 54 -9.84 -27.01 -5.97
CA GLU A 54 -10.95 -27.97 -5.81
C GLU A 54 -11.70 -27.79 -4.48
N GLY A 55 -11.14 -27.00 -3.53
CA GLY A 55 -11.76 -26.76 -2.22
C GLY A 55 -11.51 -27.88 -1.20
N THR A 56 -10.51 -28.72 -1.44
CA THR A 56 -10.13 -29.80 -0.52
C THR A 56 -9.31 -29.26 0.65
N GLN A 57 -8.33 -28.38 0.38
CA GLN A 57 -7.44 -27.82 1.38
C GLN A 57 -7.11 -26.36 1.06
N SER A 58 -7.46 -25.43 1.94
CA SER A 58 -7.03 -24.03 1.80
C SER A 58 -5.55 -23.91 2.13
N ILE A 59 -4.80 -23.26 1.26
CA ILE A 59 -3.37 -23.03 1.46
C ILE A 59 -3.02 -21.54 1.48
N GLY A 60 -1.87 -21.25 2.11
CA GLY A 60 -1.17 -19.98 2.04
C GLY A 60 0.24 -20.16 1.49
N VAL A 61 0.75 -19.15 0.80
CA VAL A 61 2.07 -19.14 0.20
C VAL A 61 2.89 -17.96 0.73
N GLN A 62 4.16 -18.21 1.06
CA GLN A 62 5.14 -17.15 1.28
C GLN A 62 5.63 -16.68 -0.09
N PRO A 63 5.40 -15.40 -0.47
CA PRO A 63 5.81 -14.93 -1.79
C PRO A 63 7.33 -14.92 -2.01
N CYS A 64 8.11 -14.68 -0.94
CA CYS A 64 9.57 -14.67 -1.00
C CYS A 64 10.13 -16.10 -1.02
N ASN A 65 10.89 -16.44 -2.06
CA ASN A 65 11.58 -17.71 -2.18
C ASN A 65 12.92 -17.74 -1.43
N GLU A 66 13.63 -18.86 -1.48
CA GLU A 66 14.92 -19.06 -0.81
C GLU A 66 16.04 -18.12 -1.29
N ASN A 67 15.88 -17.55 -2.48
CA ASN A 67 16.84 -16.62 -3.08
C ASN A 67 16.52 -15.14 -2.77
N GLY A 68 15.55 -14.87 -1.91
CA GLY A 68 15.11 -13.49 -1.62
C GLY A 68 14.32 -12.84 -2.76
N GLN A 69 13.73 -13.65 -3.63
CA GLN A 69 12.99 -13.19 -4.79
C GLN A 69 11.50 -13.50 -4.66
N ALA A 70 10.67 -12.68 -5.30
CA ALA A 70 9.24 -12.90 -5.40
C ALA A 70 8.74 -12.54 -6.80
N ARG A 71 7.55 -13.03 -7.17
CA ARG A 71 6.89 -12.69 -8.41
C ARG A 71 5.45 -12.20 -8.22
N PHE A 72 5.00 -12.12 -6.99
CA PHE A 72 3.77 -11.44 -6.62
C PHE A 72 3.92 -10.76 -5.27
N GLY A 73 3.11 -9.76 -5.05
CA GLY A 73 3.00 -9.07 -3.78
C GLY A 73 1.56 -8.72 -3.47
N VAL A 74 1.28 -8.40 -2.20
CA VAL A 74 -0.07 -8.12 -1.73
C VAL A 74 -0.04 -7.01 -0.69
N ILE A 75 -0.96 -6.06 -0.79
CA ILE A 75 -1.35 -5.19 0.33
C ILE A 75 -2.59 -5.85 0.96
N ASP A 76 -2.51 -6.21 2.24
CA ASP A 76 -3.61 -6.81 3.00
C ASP A 76 -4.32 -5.72 3.81
N ILE A 77 -5.57 -5.44 3.46
CA ILE A 77 -6.36 -4.36 4.07
C ILE A 77 -7.47 -4.99 4.90
N ASP A 78 -7.28 -5.04 6.21
CA ASP A 78 -8.31 -5.49 7.15
C ASP A 78 -9.28 -4.32 7.47
N PRO A 79 -10.60 -4.48 7.27
CA PRO A 79 -11.58 -3.43 7.55
C PRO A 79 -11.62 -3.01 9.02
N ASN A 80 -11.20 -3.89 9.95
CA ASN A 80 -11.17 -3.56 11.37
C ASN A 80 -10.11 -2.50 11.72
N ASP A 81 -9.10 -2.30 10.86
CA ASP A 81 -8.07 -1.30 11.06
C ASP A 81 -8.52 0.12 10.65
N TYR A 82 -9.67 0.22 9.96
CA TYR A 82 -10.17 1.46 9.36
C TYR A 82 -11.65 1.66 9.70
N GLY A 83 -11.99 2.75 10.40
CA GLY A 83 -13.35 3.07 10.82
C GLY A 83 -14.35 3.26 9.67
N ASP A 84 -13.88 3.81 8.55
CA ASP A 84 -14.66 4.07 7.33
C ASP A 84 -14.06 3.29 6.15
N PHE A 85 -14.16 1.94 6.21
CA PHE A 85 -13.67 1.09 5.14
C PHE A 85 -14.59 1.15 3.92
N ASP A 86 -14.15 1.86 2.86
CA ASP A 86 -14.88 1.99 1.59
C ASP A 86 -14.14 1.30 0.44
N ARG A 87 -14.65 0.15 0.01
CA ARG A 87 -14.08 -0.61 -1.15
C ARG A 87 -14.06 0.22 -2.42
N LYS A 88 -15.08 1.06 -2.64
CA LYS A 88 -15.17 1.88 -3.84
C LYS A 88 -13.99 2.85 -3.92
N PHE A 89 -13.61 3.46 -2.81
CA PHE A 89 -12.44 4.33 -2.75
C PHE A 89 -11.16 3.63 -3.25
N PHE A 90 -10.93 2.38 -2.83
CA PHE A 90 -9.75 1.62 -3.29
C PHE A 90 -9.81 1.32 -4.79
N ILE A 91 -10.97 0.91 -5.29
CA ILE A 91 -11.17 0.62 -6.72
C ILE A 91 -11.00 1.88 -7.57
N ASP A 92 -11.62 2.99 -7.19
CA ASP A 92 -11.50 4.28 -7.88
C ASP A 92 -10.03 4.77 -7.89
N THR A 93 -9.30 4.54 -6.80
CA THR A 93 -7.88 4.88 -6.70
C THR A 93 -7.03 4.04 -7.67
N LEU A 94 -7.29 2.72 -7.75
CA LEU A 94 -6.61 1.86 -8.71
C LEU A 94 -6.77 2.37 -10.15
N GLN A 95 -7.99 2.80 -10.51
CA GLN A 95 -8.28 3.35 -11.84
C GLN A 95 -7.62 4.71 -12.06
N THR A 96 -7.73 5.62 -11.09
CA THR A 96 -7.21 6.98 -11.18
C THR A 96 -5.70 7.00 -11.45
N TYR A 97 -4.96 6.14 -10.77
CA TYR A 97 -3.50 6.04 -10.90
C TYR A 97 -3.06 4.94 -11.88
N ASN A 98 -4.00 4.26 -12.54
CA ASN A 98 -3.74 3.14 -13.44
C ASN A 98 -2.78 2.11 -12.82
N LEU A 99 -3.05 1.71 -11.57
CA LEU A 99 -2.18 0.79 -10.83
C LEU A 99 -2.42 -0.67 -11.26
N PRO A 100 -1.36 -1.45 -11.47
CA PRO A 100 -1.47 -2.86 -11.88
C PRO A 100 -1.78 -3.77 -10.67
N LEU A 101 -2.77 -3.40 -9.87
CA LEU A 101 -3.19 -4.14 -8.69
C LEU A 101 -4.60 -4.71 -8.91
N ILE A 102 -4.79 -5.96 -8.54
CA ILE A 102 -6.06 -6.67 -8.68
C ILE A 102 -6.71 -6.80 -7.30
N PRO A 103 -7.89 -6.20 -7.08
CA PRO A 103 -8.60 -6.31 -5.82
C PRO A 103 -9.25 -7.69 -5.67
N VAL A 104 -8.98 -8.35 -4.56
CA VAL A 104 -9.52 -9.65 -4.18
C VAL A 104 -10.19 -9.53 -2.82
N LEU A 105 -11.40 -10.06 -2.69
CA LEU A 105 -12.10 -10.08 -1.40
C LEU A 105 -11.36 -10.95 -0.38
N SER A 106 -11.16 -10.43 0.82
CA SER A 106 -10.65 -11.22 1.93
C SER A 106 -11.77 -11.91 2.69
N LYS A 107 -11.45 -12.94 3.47
CA LYS A 107 -12.42 -13.68 4.29
C LYS A 107 -13.09 -12.79 5.36
N SER A 108 -12.39 -11.76 5.84
CA SER A 108 -12.87 -10.81 6.86
C SER A 108 -13.76 -9.70 6.29
N GLY A 109 -13.96 -9.66 4.98
CA GLY A 109 -14.69 -8.59 4.29
C GLY A 109 -13.81 -7.44 3.82
N GLY A 110 -12.50 -7.50 4.04
CA GLY A 110 -11.50 -6.56 3.54
C GLY A 110 -11.08 -6.83 2.10
N LEU A 111 -9.93 -6.26 1.72
CA LEU A 111 -9.34 -6.41 0.39
C LEU A 111 -7.89 -6.85 0.47
N HIS A 112 -7.50 -7.75 -0.41
CA HIS A 112 -6.13 -8.01 -0.79
C HIS A 112 -5.89 -7.38 -2.17
N LEU A 113 -4.96 -6.44 -2.27
CA LEU A 113 -4.56 -5.86 -3.56
C LEU A 113 -3.33 -6.62 -4.06
N TYR A 114 -3.55 -7.50 -5.04
CA TYR A 114 -2.49 -8.34 -5.62
C TYR A 114 -1.79 -7.66 -6.77
N MET A 115 -0.45 -7.75 -6.78
CA MET A 115 0.41 -7.37 -7.90
C MET A 115 1.19 -8.59 -8.39
N PHE A 116 1.33 -8.73 -9.71
CA PHE A 116 2.03 -9.84 -10.35
C PHE A 116 3.16 -9.34 -11.24
N ILE A 117 4.29 -10.05 -11.20
CA ILE A 117 5.49 -9.75 -11.98
C ILE A 117 5.74 -10.91 -12.94
N ASP A 118 6.19 -10.60 -14.15
CA ASP A 118 6.44 -11.56 -15.25
C ASP A 118 7.46 -12.64 -14.90
N LYS A 119 8.44 -12.31 -14.05
CA LYS A 119 9.53 -13.18 -13.58
C LYS A 119 9.81 -12.91 -12.10
N PHE A 120 10.61 -13.77 -11.48
CA PHE A 120 11.13 -13.51 -10.14
C PHE A 120 12.08 -12.30 -10.15
N ILE A 121 11.84 -11.36 -9.27
CA ILE A 121 12.70 -10.20 -8.99
C ILE A 121 13.00 -10.12 -7.50
N ASP A 122 13.91 -9.25 -7.09
CA ASP A 122 14.20 -9.02 -5.68
C ASP A 122 12.90 -8.67 -4.92
N ALA A 123 12.61 -9.42 -3.86
CA ALA A 123 11.40 -9.24 -3.06
C ALA A 123 11.35 -7.85 -2.38
N SER A 124 12.50 -7.22 -2.15
CA SER A 124 12.58 -5.87 -1.59
C SER A 124 12.02 -4.81 -2.55
N LEU A 125 12.19 -4.99 -3.85
CA LEU A 125 11.64 -4.07 -4.86
C LEU A 125 10.12 -4.10 -4.86
N ILE A 126 9.52 -5.30 -4.82
CA ILE A 126 8.05 -5.47 -4.73
C ILE A 126 7.53 -4.82 -3.45
N LYS A 127 8.16 -5.14 -2.31
CA LYS A 127 7.76 -4.60 -1.02
C LYS A 127 7.86 -3.07 -0.98
N SER A 128 8.96 -2.51 -1.48
CA SER A 128 9.18 -1.06 -1.54
C SER A 128 8.13 -0.38 -2.41
N PHE A 129 7.87 -0.92 -3.61
CA PHE A 129 6.83 -0.40 -4.50
C PHE A 129 5.46 -0.37 -3.81
N LEU A 130 5.01 -1.49 -3.22
CA LEU A 130 3.73 -1.57 -2.53
C LEU A 130 3.68 -0.63 -1.31
N SER A 131 4.78 -0.47 -0.57
CA SER A 131 4.86 0.45 0.56
C SER A 131 4.68 1.92 0.12
N ASN A 132 5.22 2.29 -1.03
CA ASN A 132 5.06 3.64 -1.59
C ASN A 132 3.62 3.94 -2.03
N LEU A 133 2.79 2.92 -2.23
CA LEU A 133 1.37 3.09 -2.57
C LEU A 133 0.48 3.34 -1.33
N LEU A 134 0.93 3.00 -0.12
CA LEU A 134 0.09 3.15 1.09
C LEU A 134 -0.48 4.55 1.28
N PRO A 135 0.29 5.65 1.11
CA PRO A 135 -0.24 7.00 1.24
C PRO A 135 -1.33 7.32 0.21
N ILE A 136 -1.21 6.80 -1.02
CA ILE A 136 -2.18 7.01 -2.11
C ILE A 136 -3.53 6.40 -1.73
N PHE A 137 -3.51 5.23 -1.11
CA PHE A 137 -4.69 4.55 -0.57
C PHE A 137 -5.11 5.07 0.82
N LYS A 138 -4.44 6.09 1.36
CA LYS A 138 -4.66 6.61 2.73
C LYS A 138 -4.55 5.50 3.80
N LEU A 139 -3.71 4.52 3.55
CA LEU A 139 -3.45 3.42 4.46
C LEU A 139 -2.41 3.79 5.51
N LYS A 140 -2.46 3.12 6.65
CA LYS A 140 -1.48 3.29 7.73
C LYS A 140 -0.10 2.77 7.30
N PRO A 141 1.01 3.34 7.81
CA PRO A 141 2.35 2.87 7.48
C PRO A 141 2.64 1.42 7.91
N ASP A 142 1.90 0.88 8.87
CA ASP A 142 2.01 -0.48 9.40
C ASP A 142 1.04 -1.46 8.75
N THR A 143 0.32 -1.05 7.70
CA THR A 143 -0.53 -1.95 6.89
C THR A 143 0.27 -3.14 6.39
N GLU A 144 -0.29 -4.34 6.51
CA GLU A 144 0.40 -5.57 6.14
C GLU A 144 0.69 -5.64 4.64
N ILE A 145 1.97 -5.82 4.28
CA ILE A 145 2.43 -6.02 2.91
C ILE A 145 3.16 -7.37 2.81
N PHE A 146 2.81 -8.14 1.79
CA PHE A 146 3.53 -9.36 1.43
C PHE A 146 4.31 -9.16 0.13
N PRO A 147 5.55 -9.67 0.04
CA PRO A 147 6.26 -10.43 1.08
C PRO A 147 6.56 -9.57 2.32
N LYS A 148 6.27 -10.09 3.53
CA LYS A 148 6.69 -9.42 4.78
C LYS A 148 8.20 -9.48 4.94
N GLN A 149 8.79 -10.62 4.65
CA GLN A 149 10.23 -10.85 4.61
C GLN A 149 10.74 -10.77 3.18
N THR A 150 11.82 -10.03 2.97
CA THR A 150 12.50 -9.89 1.67
C THR A 150 13.69 -10.82 1.54
N GLN A 151 14.07 -11.48 2.63
CA GLN A 151 15.05 -12.54 2.70
C GLN A 151 14.64 -13.55 3.77
N LEU A 152 14.85 -14.83 3.51
CA LEU A 152 14.63 -15.88 4.49
C LEU A 152 15.95 -16.13 5.25
N THR A 153 15.95 -15.81 6.53
CA THR A 153 17.11 -16.00 7.40
C THR A 153 17.16 -17.43 7.92
N LYS A 154 18.37 -17.96 8.11
CA LYS A 154 18.55 -19.24 8.82
C LYS A 154 18.52 -19.00 10.32
N ASP A 155 17.82 -19.87 11.02
CA ASP A 155 17.92 -19.97 12.46
C ASP A 155 19.33 -20.41 12.86
N ASN A 156 19.95 -19.70 13.79
CA ASN A 156 21.35 -19.92 14.16
C ASN A 156 21.60 -21.25 14.92
N GLU A 157 20.56 -21.79 15.59
CA GLU A 157 20.69 -23.01 16.39
C GLU A 157 20.37 -24.26 15.56
N THR A 158 19.30 -24.18 14.76
CA THR A 158 18.81 -25.34 14.00
C THR A 158 19.30 -25.38 12.56
N GLY A 159 19.81 -24.26 12.03
CA GLY A 159 20.19 -24.11 10.63
C GLY A 159 19.01 -24.12 9.66
N GLN A 160 17.78 -24.24 10.17
CA GLN A 160 16.56 -24.22 9.36
C GLN A 160 16.23 -22.82 8.88
N LEU A 161 15.69 -22.70 7.66
CA LEU A 161 15.18 -21.43 7.16
C LEU A 161 13.94 -20.99 7.94
N ASN A 162 13.99 -19.76 8.44
CA ASN A 162 12.80 -19.12 8.97
C ASN A 162 11.86 -18.80 7.80
N LYS A 163 10.72 -19.49 7.76
CA LYS A 163 9.77 -19.44 6.65
C LYS A 163 9.02 -18.12 6.56
N GLY A 164 9.09 -17.29 7.62
CA GLY A 164 8.37 -16.01 7.65
C GLY A 164 6.85 -16.14 7.65
N ASN A 165 6.16 -15.23 6.95
CA ASN A 165 4.71 -15.15 6.90
C ASN A 165 4.19 -15.53 5.51
N PHE A 166 3.07 -16.23 5.47
CA PHE A 166 2.35 -16.56 4.25
C PHE A 166 1.06 -15.76 4.11
N ILE A 167 0.60 -15.59 2.89
CA ILE A 167 -0.72 -15.06 2.55
C ILE A 167 -1.61 -16.20 2.03
N ASN A 168 -2.85 -16.26 2.52
CA ASN A 168 -3.82 -17.24 2.05
C ASN A 168 -4.21 -16.94 0.60
N LEU A 169 -4.15 -17.95 -0.26
CA LEU A 169 -4.46 -17.80 -1.66
C LEU A 169 -5.96 -17.59 -1.94
N PRO A 170 -6.30 -16.85 -2.99
CA PRO A 170 -7.67 -16.68 -3.46
C PRO A 170 -8.19 -17.93 -4.19
N TYR A 171 -9.48 -17.91 -4.52
CA TYR A 171 -10.17 -19.00 -5.29
C TYR A 171 -10.20 -20.37 -4.60
N PHE A 172 -10.07 -20.40 -3.27
CA PHE A 172 -10.46 -21.60 -2.56
C PHE A 172 -11.97 -21.82 -2.68
N LYS A 173 -12.39 -22.85 -3.38
CA LYS A 173 -13.77 -23.09 -3.85
C LYS A 173 -14.88 -22.91 -2.79
N LYS A 174 -14.57 -23.05 -1.52
CA LYS A 174 -15.53 -22.93 -0.42
C LYS A 174 -15.56 -21.54 0.23
N THR A 175 -14.94 -20.54 -0.37
CA THR A 175 -14.86 -19.19 0.19
C THR A 175 -15.15 -18.13 -0.85
N GLU A 176 -15.52 -16.94 -0.38
CA GLU A 176 -15.72 -15.75 -1.23
C GLU A 176 -14.41 -14.96 -1.49
N ARG A 177 -13.24 -15.60 -1.30
CA ARG A 177 -11.95 -14.99 -1.64
C ARG A 177 -11.75 -15.01 -3.15
N VAL A 178 -12.41 -14.10 -3.83
CA VAL A 178 -12.39 -13.97 -5.28
C VAL A 178 -12.07 -12.55 -5.69
N ALA A 179 -11.49 -12.38 -6.87
CA ALA A 179 -11.23 -11.07 -7.43
C ALA A 179 -12.54 -10.38 -7.84
N ILE A 180 -12.54 -9.05 -7.73
CA ILE A 180 -13.68 -8.21 -8.09
C ILE A 180 -13.28 -7.20 -9.16
N ASN A 181 -14.24 -6.91 -10.01
CA ASN A 181 -14.14 -5.88 -11.04
C ASN A 181 -14.38 -4.47 -10.42
N VAL A 182 -14.18 -3.45 -11.22
CA VAL A 182 -14.41 -2.03 -10.88
C VAL A 182 -15.85 -1.71 -10.47
N ASP A 183 -16.82 -2.44 -10.96
CA ASP A 183 -18.23 -2.35 -10.59
C ASP A 183 -18.62 -3.21 -9.37
N GLY A 184 -17.64 -3.92 -8.78
CA GLY A 184 -17.84 -4.83 -7.65
C GLY A 184 -18.30 -6.22 -8.02
N THR A 185 -18.49 -6.53 -9.31
CA THR A 185 -18.83 -7.89 -9.75
C THR A 185 -17.65 -8.83 -9.56
N GLN A 186 -17.93 -10.09 -9.22
CA GLN A 186 -16.89 -11.09 -8.99
C GLN A 186 -16.42 -11.67 -10.33
N PHE A 187 -15.11 -11.81 -10.48
CA PHE A 187 -14.54 -12.55 -11.60
C PHE A 187 -14.66 -14.06 -11.40
N THR A 188 -14.99 -14.78 -12.46
CA THR A 188 -14.77 -16.22 -12.52
C THR A 188 -13.27 -16.53 -12.44
N PHE A 189 -12.92 -17.80 -12.18
CA PHE A 189 -11.52 -18.21 -12.13
C PHE A 189 -10.77 -17.92 -13.46
N ASP A 190 -11.43 -18.22 -14.60
CA ASP A 190 -10.82 -17.98 -15.91
C ASP A 190 -10.63 -16.49 -16.20
N GLN A 191 -11.63 -15.66 -15.88
CA GLN A 191 -11.50 -14.20 -15.98
C GLN A 191 -10.39 -13.65 -15.08
N PHE A 192 -10.23 -14.20 -13.87
CA PHE A 192 -9.16 -13.79 -12.98
C PHE A 192 -7.77 -14.08 -13.57
N ILE A 193 -7.59 -15.27 -14.16
CA ILE A 193 -6.32 -15.61 -14.84
C ILE A 193 -6.04 -14.63 -16.01
N GLU A 194 -7.05 -14.32 -16.80
CA GLU A 194 -6.94 -13.35 -17.89
C GLU A 194 -6.59 -11.95 -17.37
N VAL A 195 -7.23 -11.51 -16.28
CA VAL A 195 -6.93 -10.22 -15.65
C VAL A 195 -5.50 -10.20 -15.11
N ILE A 196 -5.00 -11.29 -14.51
CA ILE A 196 -3.59 -11.37 -14.09
C ILE A 196 -2.66 -11.20 -15.29
N GLU A 197 -2.90 -11.94 -16.39
CA GLU A 197 -2.07 -11.86 -17.58
C GLU A 197 -1.99 -10.43 -18.16
N ASN A 198 -3.12 -9.74 -18.16
CA ASN A 198 -3.21 -8.37 -18.68
C ASN A 198 -2.61 -7.30 -17.73
N ASN A 199 -2.50 -7.61 -16.43
CA ASN A 199 -1.97 -6.68 -15.41
C ASN A 199 -0.60 -7.10 -14.86
N THR A 200 0.00 -8.17 -15.41
CA THR A 200 1.36 -8.57 -15.05
C THR A 200 2.36 -7.55 -15.60
N VAL A 201 3.25 -7.08 -14.74
CA VAL A 201 4.25 -6.05 -15.07
C VAL A 201 5.67 -6.60 -15.01
N SER A 202 6.58 -5.94 -15.70
CA SER A 202 8.02 -6.19 -15.58
C SER A 202 8.65 -5.37 -14.45
N GLN A 203 9.89 -5.66 -14.10
CA GLN A 203 10.65 -4.83 -13.16
C GLN A 203 10.84 -3.41 -13.67
N GLU A 204 10.99 -3.24 -14.98
CA GLU A 204 11.14 -1.94 -15.64
C GLU A 204 9.85 -1.11 -15.54
N ASP A 205 8.69 -1.77 -15.66
CA ASP A 205 7.38 -1.11 -15.52
C ASP A 205 7.16 -0.54 -14.13
N LEU A 206 7.66 -1.20 -13.07
CA LEU A 206 7.56 -0.69 -11.70
C LEU A 206 8.17 0.71 -11.57
N LYS A 207 9.31 0.95 -12.24
CA LYS A 207 9.95 2.27 -12.23
C LYS A 207 9.10 3.29 -12.99
N ILE A 208 8.60 2.93 -14.17
CA ILE A 208 7.75 3.80 -15.00
C ILE A 208 6.48 4.21 -14.23
N ILE A 209 5.85 3.25 -13.55
CA ILE A 209 4.65 3.51 -12.74
C ILE A 209 4.99 4.42 -11.56
N THR A 210 6.10 4.17 -10.85
CA THR A 210 6.56 5.03 -9.76
C THR A 210 6.78 6.47 -10.24
N ASP A 211 7.52 6.65 -11.33
CA ASP A 211 7.77 7.97 -11.93
C ASP A 211 6.45 8.67 -12.36
N SER A 212 5.47 7.89 -12.83
CA SER A 212 4.14 8.39 -13.22
C SER A 212 3.34 8.87 -12.01
N ILE A 213 3.35 8.11 -10.92
CA ILE A 213 2.70 8.46 -9.65
C ILE A 213 3.32 9.75 -9.08
N GLU A 214 4.65 9.82 -9.04
CA GLU A 214 5.35 11.01 -8.56
C GLU A 214 4.99 12.25 -9.39
N LYS A 215 4.88 12.12 -10.71
CA LYS A 215 4.42 13.22 -11.58
C LYS A 215 2.99 13.65 -11.25
N GLN A 216 2.05 12.71 -11.08
CA GLN A 216 0.67 13.02 -10.70
C GLN A 216 0.61 13.67 -9.30
N ASP A 217 1.42 13.19 -8.38
CA ASP A 217 1.51 13.79 -7.05
C ASP A 217 2.12 15.19 -7.09
N MET A 218 2.95 15.50 -8.07
CA MET A 218 3.51 16.83 -8.29
C MET A 218 2.60 17.74 -9.12
N GLU A 219 1.56 17.21 -9.76
CA GLU A 219 0.60 18.02 -10.51
C GLU A 219 -0.12 19.03 -9.60
N GLY A 220 -0.07 20.32 -9.96
CA GLY A 220 -0.64 21.41 -9.17
C GLY A 220 0.21 21.84 -7.96
N VAL A 221 1.38 21.26 -7.76
CA VAL A 221 2.39 21.76 -6.82
C VAL A 221 2.99 23.05 -7.37
N ASP A 222 3.15 24.07 -6.50
CA ASP A 222 3.83 25.31 -6.86
C ASP A 222 5.32 25.01 -7.15
N GLU A 223 5.86 25.60 -8.24
CA GLU A 223 7.25 25.38 -8.68
C GLU A 223 8.28 25.61 -7.56
N GLU A 224 7.97 26.50 -6.61
CA GLU A 224 8.83 26.79 -5.45
C GLU A 224 9.05 25.55 -4.56
N PHE A 225 8.13 24.56 -4.61
CA PHE A 225 8.16 23.35 -3.78
C PHE A 225 8.55 22.08 -4.51
N ILE A 226 8.77 22.10 -5.82
CA ILE A 226 9.16 20.92 -6.60
C ILE A 226 10.44 20.29 -6.04
N GLU A 227 11.42 21.12 -5.69
CA GLU A 227 12.67 20.70 -5.05
C GLU A 227 12.69 21.00 -3.53
N GLY A 228 11.53 21.26 -2.96
CA GLY A 228 11.35 21.63 -1.56
C GLY A 228 10.98 20.45 -0.67
N PRO A 229 10.70 20.73 0.61
CA PRO A 229 10.23 19.70 1.52
C PRO A 229 8.90 19.07 1.04
N PRO A 230 8.76 17.74 1.00
CA PRO A 230 7.55 17.06 0.52
C PRO A 230 6.28 17.50 1.26
N CYS A 231 6.39 17.86 2.54
CA CYS A 231 5.27 18.38 3.32
C CYS A 231 4.73 19.72 2.78
N LEU A 232 5.58 20.58 2.25
CA LEU A 232 5.13 21.84 1.63
C LEU A 232 4.52 21.60 0.26
N ALA A 233 5.09 20.70 -0.55
CA ALA A 233 4.50 20.28 -1.81
C ALA A 233 3.07 19.80 -1.61
N HIS A 234 2.87 18.86 -0.67
CA HIS A 234 1.54 18.34 -0.32
C HIS A 234 0.60 19.44 0.22
N LEU A 235 1.06 20.21 1.21
CA LEU A 235 0.25 21.29 1.81
C LEU A 235 -0.15 22.35 0.77
N SER A 236 0.71 22.70 -0.19
CA SER A 236 0.41 23.72 -1.21
C SER A 236 -0.79 23.34 -2.08
N LYS A 237 -1.00 22.04 -2.33
CA LYS A 237 -2.16 21.52 -3.06
C LYS A 237 -3.46 21.72 -2.28
N ILE A 238 -3.44 21.32 -1.02
CA ILE A 238 -4.66 21.30 -0.18
C ILE A 238 -5.00 22.68 0.43
N MET A 239 -4.05 23.63 0.43
CA MET A 239 -4.33 25.02 0.86
C MET A 239 -5.43 25.70 0.03
N LYS A 240 -5.67 25.22 -1.19
CA LYS A 240 -6.73 25.73 -2.07
C LYS A 240 -8.13 25.20 -1.69
N ASP A 241 -8.22 24.22 -0.77
CA ASP A 241 -9.49 23.77 -0.23
C ASP A 241 -9.94 24.73 0.91
N PRO A 242 -11.09 25.40 0.79
CA PRO A 242 -11.58 26.31 1.82
C PRO A 242 -11.90 25.62 3.15
N LYS A 243 -12.13 24.31 3.17
CA LYS A 243 -12.42 23.53 4.39
C LYS A 243 -11.15 23.11 5.14
N PHE A 244 -9.99 23.23 4.52
CA PHE A 244 -8.74 22.79 5.13
C PHE A 244 -8.23 23.82 6.16
N ASP A 245 -7.98 23.38 7.39
CA ASP A 245 -7.56 24.24 8.51
C ASP A 245 -6.04 24.25 8.78
N GLY A 246 -5.25 23.55 7.98
CA GLY A 246 -3.79 23.40 8.14
C GLY A 246 -2.94 24.65 7.83
N LYS A 247 -3.52 25.85 7.77
CA LYS A 247 -2.85 27.11 7.37
C LYS A 247 -1.71 27.51 8.28
N ASP A 248 -1.88 27.34 9.59
CA ASP A 248 -0.80 27.56 10.58
C ASP A 248 0.39 26.65 10.33
N ARG A 249 0.14 25.37 10.05
CA ARG A 249 1.19 24.37 9.74
C ARG A 249 1.91 24.70 8.44
N PHE A 250 1.14 25.08 7.40
CA PHE A 250 1.71 25.51 6.13
C PHE A 250 2.63 26.71 6.34
N MET A 251 2.15 27.78 6.97
CA MET A 251 2.89 29.01 7.18
C MET A 251 4.16 28.80 8.03
N TYR A 252 4.07 27.94 9.06
CA TYR A 252 5.24 27.57 9.86
C TYR A 252 6.31 26.86 9.03
N ASN A 253 5.92 25.82 8.32
CA ASN A 253 6.86 25.06 7.48
C ASN A 253 7.41 25.92 6.34
N TYR A 254 6.58 26.77 5.74
CA TYR A 254 7.01 27.73 4.72
C TYR A 254 8.01 28.74 5.26
N HIS A 255 7.78 29.29 6.44
CA HIS A 255 8.73 30.19 7.10
C HIS A 255 10.11 29.54 7.29
N VAL A 256 10.15 28.31 7.79
CA VAL A 256 11.42 27.57 7.97
C VAL A 256 12.10 27.35 6.62
N PHE A 257 11.37 26.87 5.64
CA PHE A 257 11.88 26.59 4.30
C PHE A 257 12.47 27.82 3.62
N VAL A 258 11.74 28.93 3.56
CA VAL A 258 12.21 30.13 2.86
C VAL A 258 13.35 30.81 3.62
N LYS A 259 13.39 30.73 4.94
CA LYS A 259 14.51 31.25 5.76
C LYS A 259 15.81 30.50 5.42
N MET A 260 15.74 29.20 5.15
CA MET A 260 16.91 28.42 4.74
C MET A 260 17.28 28.64 3.27
N LYS A 261 16.28 28.68 2.38
CA LYS A 261 16.50 28.75 0.92
C LYS A 261 16.78 30.17 0.43
N TYR A 262 16.22 31.18 1.10
CA TYR A 262 16.31 32.62 0.70
C TYR A 262 16.62 33.52 1.92
N PRO A 263 17.81 33.41 2.49
CA PRO A 263 18.18 34.10 3.75
C PRO A 263 17.97 35.60 3.70
N ASP A 264 18.14 36.23 2.53
CA ASP A 264 18.07 37.69 2.36
C ASP A 264 16.65 38.20 2.07
N ASP A 265 15.72 37.34 1.63
CA ASP A 265 14.38 37.76 1.15
C ASP A 265 13.22 36.99 1.84
N TRP A 266 13.50 36.11 2.79
CA TRP A 266 12.52 35.25 3.42
C TRP A 266 11.37 35.99 4.07
N GLN A 267 11.63 37.15 4.70
CA GLN A 267 10.59 37.95 5.38
C GLN A 267 9.51 38.43 4.41
N LYS A 268 9.92 38.90 3.23
CA LYS A 268 9.02 39.34 2.17
C LYS A 268 8.22 38.15 1.62
N LYS A 269 8.87 36.98 1.44
CA LYS A 269 8.20 35.78 0.98
C LYS A 269 7.13 35.30 1.97
N VAL A 270 7.45 35.24 3.26
CA VAL A 270 6.49 34.83 4.30
C VAL A 270 5.33 35.81 4.40
N LYS A 271 5.58 37.10 4.29
CA LYS A 271 4.55 38.13 4.28
C LYS A 271 3.57 37.96 3.11
N ASN A 272 4.04 37.61 1.94
CA ASN A 272 3.24 37.45 0.72
C ASN A 272 2.58 36.07 0.60
N ALA A 273 2.98 35.10 1.41
CA ALA A 273 2.51 33.73 1.30
C ALA A 273 0.97 33.57 1.46
N PRO A 274 0.29 34.24 2.39
CA PRO A 274 -1.15 34.13 2.51
C PRO A 274 -1.90 34.56 1.23
N VAL A 275 -1.47 35.64 0.60
CA VAL A 275 -2.05 36.10 -0.66
C VAL A 275 -1.80 35.14 -1.81
N LYS A 276 -0.60 34.49 -1.82
CA LYS A 276 -0.21 33.55 -2.87
C LYS A 276 -0.93 32.20 -2.74
N TYR A 277 -1.06 31.67 -1.52
CA TYR A 277 -1.43 30.29 -1.29
C TYR A 277 -2.84 30.11 -0.70
N PHE A 278 -3.42 31.09 -0.02
CA PHE A 278 -4.73 30.96 0.58
C PHE A 278 -5.83 31.56 -0.31
N ILE A 279 -7.08 31.09 -0.14
CA ILE A 279 -8.22 31.52 -0.95
C ILE A 279 -9.28 32.22 -0.07
N GLY A 280 -9.91 33.24 -0.64
CA GLY A 280 -11.08 33.90 -0.06
C GLY A 280 -10.83 34.58 1.29
N GLU A 281 -11.76 34.43 2.22
CA GLU A 281 -11.71 35.05 3.55
C GLU A 281 -10.47 34.59 4.37
N HIS A 282 -9.93 33.43 4.08
CA HIS A 282 -8.75 32.92 4.77
C HIS A 282 -7.47 33.70 4.41
N ALA A 283 -7.36 34.21 3.18
CA ALA A 283 -6.24 35.07 2.82
C ALA A 283 -6.30 36.41 3.60
N ASN A 284 -7.50 36.94 3.81
CA ASN A 284 -7.73 38.19 4.54
C ASN A 284 -7.50 38.06 6.05
N ALA A 285 -7.77 36.87 6.62
CA ALA A 285 -7.51 36.58 8.04
C ALA A 285 -6.02 36.55 8.40
N TRP A 286 -5.15 36.32 7.42
CA TRP A 286 -3.68 36.33 7.58
C TRP A 286 -3.09 37.66 7.10
N ASP A 287 -3.55 38.75 7.72
CA ASP A 287 -3.01 40.08 7.44
C ASP A 287 -1.56 40.24 7.90
N ASP A 288 -0.94 41.34 7.53
CA ASP A 288 0.45 41.67 7.87
C ASP A 288 0.73 41.61 9.37
N LYS A 289 -0.26 41.98 10.22
CA LYS A 289 -0.11 41.97 11.69
C LYS A 289 -0.10 40.55 12.22
N MET A 290 -1.00 39.69 11.72
CA MET A 290 -1.05 38.27 12.06
C MET A 290 0.23 37.57 11.67
N VAL A 291 0.68 37.73 10.42
CA VAL A 291 1.92 37.14 9.92
C VAL A 291 3.11 37.56 10.77
N ALA A 292 3.26 38.87 11.04
CA ALA A 292 4.36 39.39 11.86
C ALA A 292 4.33 38.87 13.32
N ALA A 293 3.13 38.68 13.90
CA ALA A 293 2.98 38.11 15.23
C ALA A 293 3.38 36.62 15.26
N LYS A 294 2.94 35.85 14.28
CA LYS A 294 3.32 34.42 14.14
C LYS A 294 4.80 34.25 13.92
N VAL A 295 5.42 35.01 13.00
CA VAL A 295 6.87 34.97 12.75
C VAL A 295 7.65 35.27 14.02
N ARG A 296 7.30 36.30 14.81
CA ARG A 296 7.95 36.59 16.11
C ARG A 296 7.83 35.42 17.09
N SER A 297 6.67 34.75 17.11
CA SER A 297 6.48 33.56 17.98
C SER A 297 7.38 32.40 17.56
N TRP A 298 7.43 32.12 16.26
CA TRP A 298 8.23 31.01 15.72
C TRP A 298 9.73 31.25 15.84
N THR A 299 10.20 32.49 15.62
CA THR A 299 11.61 32.80 15.72
C THR A 299 12.16 32.72 17.15
N LYS A 300 11.29 32.75 18.17
CA LYS A 300 11.68 32.52 19.58
C LYS A 300 11.91 31.06 19.92
N GLN A 301 11.48 30.13 19.06
CA GLN A 301 11.60 28.69 19.28
C GLN A 301 12.88 28.10 18.64
N PHE A 302 13.63 28.92 17.92
CA PHE A 302 14.91 28.60 17.28
C PHE A 302 15.96 29.67 17.74
#